data_9a30b6e421358dd6524a27a9e0ecee48
#
_entry.id   9a30b6e421358dd6524a27a9e0ecee48
#
_cell.length_a   1.000
_cell.length_b   1.000
_cell.length_c   1.000
_cell.angle_alpha   90.00
_cell.angle_beta   90.00
_cell.angle_gamma   90.00
#
_symmetry.space_group_name_H-M   'P 1'
#
loop_
_entity.id
_entity.type
_entity.pdbx_description
1 polymer ?
#
loop_
_entity_poly.entity_id
_entity_poly.type
_entity_poly.pdbx_seq_one_letter_code
_entity_poly.pdbx_strand_id
1 'polypeptide(L)'
;MKTVSDSAMLTIPEYRQFIEDLKARVIAARISAARAVNRDLILLYWDIGRGIVEKQQILGWGESVIDRVSCDLQEAFPGTTGFSPRNLRDMKRFYLAYTDEAIWRQAVAKFDEKGVD
;
A
#
# COMPACT_ATOMS: atom_id res chain seq x y z
N MET A 1 25.27 -4.39 -10.08
CA MET A 1 23.92 -4.49 -10.62
C MET A 1 23.33 -3.13 -10.87
N LYS A 2 22.72 -2.95 -12.02
CA LYS A 2 22.17 -1.67 -12.32
C LYS A 2 20.80 -1.49 -11.76
N THR A 3 20.51 -0.31 -11.25
CA THR A 3 19.14 0.00 -10.87
C THR A 3 18.30 0.17 -12.11
N VAL A 4 17.07 -0.24 -12.01
CA VAL A 4 16.13 -0.04 -13.10
C VAL A 4 15.71 1.42 -13.11
N SER A 5 15.74 2.05 -14.28
CA SER A 5 15.30 3.43 -14.38
C SER A 5 13.79 3.50 -14.24
N ASP A 6 13.29 4.68 -13.89
CA ASP A 6 11.85 4.88 -13.76
C ASP A 6 11.13 4.57 -15.06
N SER A 7 11.73 4.96 -16.19
CA SER A 7 11.11 4.67 -17.48
C SER A 7 10.96 3.17 -17.69
N ALA A 8 12.00 2.40 -17.35
CA ALA A 8 11.95 0.96 -17.52
C ALA A 8 10.89 0.34 -16.61
N MET A 9 10.74 0.88 -15.38
CA MET A 9 9.72 0.38 -14.47
C MET A 9 8.32 0.55 -15.04
N LEU A 10 8.08 1.62 -15.80
CA LEU A 10 6.75 1.88 -16.34
C LEU A 10 6.31 0.81 -17.32
N THR A 11 7.26 0.11 -17.95
CA THR A 11 6.93 -0.90 -18.95
C THR A 11 7.14 -2.32 -18.45
N ILE A 12 7.58 -2.48 -17.21
CA ILE A 12 7.78 -3.81 -16.65
C ILE A 12 6.43 -4.41 -16.29
N PRO A 13 6.12 -5.63 -16.79
CA PRO A 13 4.84 -6.25 -16.47
C PRO A 13 4.62 -6.41 -14.96
N GLU A 14 5.68 -6.63 -14.21
CA GLU A 14 5.56 -6.76 -12.76
C GLU A 14 5.06 -5.47 -12.11
N TYR A 15 5.54 -4.31 -12.57
CA TYR A 15 5.02 -3.06 -12.02
C TYR A 15 3.56 -2.86 -12.40
N ARG A 16 3.23 -3.13 -13.64
CA ARG A 16 1.86 -2.97 -14.10
C ARG A 16 0.90 -3.83 -13.29
N GLN A 17 1.26 -5.08 -13.07
CA GLN A 17 0.43 -5.97 -12.27
C GLN A 17 0.34 -5.48 -10.84
N PHE A 18 1.45 -5.03 -10.28
CA PHE A 18 1.48 -4.51 -8.92
C PHE A 18 0.52 -3.34 -8.76
N ILE A 19 0.55 -2.37 -9.66
CA ILE A 19 -0.31 -1.20 -9.53
C ILE A 19 -1.78 -1.57 -9.73
N GLU A 20 -2.08 -2.52 -10.62
CA GLU A 20 -3.46 -2.96 -10.80
C GLU A 20 -3.97 -3.65 -9.57
N ASP A 21 -3.14 -4.44 -8.92
CA ASP A 21 -3.50 -5.10 -7.67
C ASP A 21 -3.77 -4.08 -6.58
N LEU A 22 -2.95 -3.03 -6.48
CA LEU A 22 -3.19 -1.98 -5.49
C LEU A 22 -4.49 -1.25 -5.76
N LYS A 23 -4.77 -0.94 -7.01
CA LYS A 23 -6.03 -0.28 -7.35
C LYS A 23 -7.22 -1.12 -6.95
N ALA A 24 -7.14 -2.43 -7.18
CA ALA A 24 -8.22 -3.32 -6.80
C ALA A 24 -8.44 -3.33 -5.30
N ARG A 25 -7.35 -3.31 -4.52
CA ARG A 25 -7.46 -3.28 -3.06
C ARG A 25 -8.07 -1.99 -2.57
N VAL A 26 -7.71 -0.87 -3.21
CA VAL A 26 -8.30 0.42 -2.84
C VAL A 26 -9.80 0.40 -3.09
N ILE A 27 -10.22 -0.11 -4.23
CA ILE A 27 -11.64 -0.19 -4.57
C ILE A 27 -12.38 -1.03 -3.53
N ALA A 28 -11.82 -2.20 -3.19
CA ALA A 28 -12.45 -3.09 -2.22
C ALA A 28 -12.57 -2.42 -0.86
N ALA A 29 -11.51 -1.73 -0.43
CA ALA A 29 -11.53 -1.06 0.86
C ALA A 29 -12.54 0.07 0.91
N ARG A 30 -12.70 0.80 -0.20
CA ARG A 30 -13.66 1.89 -0.26
C ARG A 30 -15.09 1.38 -0.11
N ILE A 31 -15.38 0.23 -0.68
CA ILE A 31 -16.70 -0.37 -0.55
C ILE A 31 -16.93 -0.80 0.90
N SER A 32 -15.94 -1.46 1.49
CA SER A 32 -16.07 -1.95 2.86
C SER A 32 -16.06 -0.84 3.87
N ALA A 33 -15.36 0.26 3.56
CA ALA A 33 -15.17 1.35 4.51
C ALA A 33 -16.49 1.98 4.95
N ALA A 34 -17.55 1.76 4.20
CA ALA A 34 -18.86 2.25 4.63
C ALA A 34 -19.31 1.60 5.92
N ARG A 35 -18.75 0.45 6.27
CA ARG A 35 -19.20 -0.30 7.44
C ARG A 35 -18.12 -0.50 8.50
N ALA A 36 -16.87 -0.50 8.11
CA ALA A 36 -15.79 -0.76 9.06
C ALA A 36 -14.58 0.08 8.70
N VAL A 37 -14.76 1.38 8.80
CA VAL A 37 -13.84 2.36 8.23
C VAL A 37 -12.41 2.18 8.69
N ASN A 38 -12.18 2.21 9.99
CA ASN A 38 -10.81 2.25 10.49
C ASN A 38 -10.06 0.96 10.23
N ARG A 39 -10.75 -0.16 10.43
CA ARG A 39 -10.13 -1.46 10.24
C ARG A 39 -9.70 -1.65 8.80
N ASP A 40 -10.60 -1.38 7.87
CA ASP A 40 -10.30 -1.61 6.46
C ASP A 40 -9.21 -0.67 5.96
N LEU A 41 -9.20 0.56 6.45
CA LEU A 41 -8.16 1.50 6.06
C LEU A 41 -6.79 1.09 6.59
N ILE A 42 -6.74 0.60 7.82
CA ILE A 42 -5.48 0.13 8.39
C ILE A 42 -4.96 -1.06 7.62
N LEU A 43 -5.84 -2.00 7.29
CA LEU A 43 -5.44 -3.15 6.49
C LEU A 43 -4.95 -2.73 5.10
N LEU A 44 -5.64 -1.77 4.50
CA LEU A 44 -5.23 -1.27 3.20
C LEU A 44 -3.84 -0.63 3.26
N TYR A 45 -3.62 0.22 4.26
CA TYR A 45 -2.33 0.87 4.41
C TYR A 45 -1.21 -0.14 4.62
N TRP A 46 -1.49 -1.15 5.44
CA TRP A 46 -0.51 -2.20 5.69
C TRP A 46 -0.20 -2.97 4.41
N ASP A 47 -1.23 -3.30 3.64
CA ASP A 47 -1.06 -4.01 2.38
C ASP A 47 -0.25 -3.21 1.37
N ILE A 48 -0.51 -1.91 1.28
CA ILE A 48 0.25 -1.06 0.36
C ILE A 48 1.71 -1.01 0.79
N GLY A 49 1.96 -0.77 2.08
CA GLY A 49 3.32 -0.73 2.58
C GLY A 49 4.05 -2.04 2.36
N ARG A 50 3.38 -3.14 2.64
CA ARG A 50 3.95 -4.46 2.44
C ARG A 50 4.31 -4.69 0.97
N GLY A 51 3.39 -4.35 0.08
CA GLY A 51 3.64 -4.55 -1.34
C GLY A 51 4.84 -3.78 -1.84
N ILE A 52 4.96 -2.52 -1.41
CA ILE A 52 6.10 -1.71 -1.81
C ILE A 52 7.40 -2.30 -1.29
N VAL A 53 7.44 -2.65 0.00
CA VAL A 53 8.66 -3.19 0.61
C VAL A 53 9.07 -4.50 -0.08
N GLU A 54 8.11 -5.39 -0.28
CA GLU A 54 8.43 -6.68 -0.88
C GLU A 54 8.97 -6.52 -2.30
N LYS A 55 8.38 -5.63 -3.08
CA LYS A 55 8.86 -5.41 -4.43
C LYS A 55 10.23 -4.74 -4.45
N GLN A 56 10.48 -3.83 -3.51
CA GLN A 56 11.80 -3.25 -3.42
C GLN A 56 12.85 -4.29 -3.05
N GLN A 57 12.51 -5.21 -2.17
CA GLN A 57 13.46 -6.24 -1.76
C GLN A 57 13.69 -7.29 -2.85
N ILE A 58 12.62 -7.72 -3.50
CA ILE A 58 12.71 -8.81 -4.46
C ILE A 58 13.16 -8.31 -5.83
N LEU A 59 12.61 -7.20 -6.28
CA LEU A 59 12.87 -6.70 -7.63
C LEU A 59 13.89 -5.57 -7.66
N GLY A 60 14.34 -5.11 -6.51
CA GLY A 60 15.36 -4.07 -6.46
C GLY A 60 14.87 -2.69 -6.87
N TRP A 61 13.57 -2.43 -6.80
CA TRP A 61 13.05 -1.11 -7.15
C TRP A 61 13.56 -0.06 -6.16
N GLY A 62 13.90 1.13 -6.67
CA GLY A 62 14.37 2.22 -5.83
C GLY A 62 13.22 2.98 -5.18
N GLU A 63 13.59 4.04 -4.47
CA GLU A 63 12.60 4.85 -3.77
C GLU A 63 11.69 5.63 -4.72
N SER A 64 12.13 5.87 -5.94
CA SER A 64 11.32 6.60 -6.90
C SER A 64 10.05 5.85 -7.27
N VAL A 65 9.96 4.55 -7.01
CA VAL A 65 8.74 3.81 -7.25
C VAL A 65 7.61 4.35 -6.37
N ILE A 66 7.94 4.88 -5.20
CA ILE A 66 6.93 5.44 -4.31
C ILE A 66 6.24 6.64 -4.97
N ASP A 67 7.02 7.50 -5.62
CA ASP A 67 6.45 8.64 -6.32
C ASP A 67 5.56 8.19 -7.47
N ARG A 68 5.97 7.14 -8.17
CA ARG A 68 5.18 6.62 -9.27
C ARG A 68 3.86 6.02 -8.78
N VAL A 69 3.93 5.22 -7.72
CA VAL A 69 2.73 4.63 -7.14
C VAL A 69 1.77 5.72 -6.66
N SER A 70 2.33 6.74 -6.01
CA SER A 70 1.52 7.87 -5.55
C SER A 70 0.79 8.53 -6.71
N CYS A 71 1.50 8.80 -7.79
CA CYS A 71 0.91 9.43 -8.96
C CYS A 71 -0.22 8.59 -9.53
N ASP A 72 0.02 7.30 -9.68
CA ASP A 72 -0.95 6.41 -10.29
C ASP A 72 -2.19 6.24 -9.42
N LEU A 73 -2.00 6.16 -8.10
CA LEU A 73 -3.15 6.04 -7.20
C LEU A 73 -3.95 7.33 -7.14
N GLN A 74 -3.29 8.47 -7.13
CA GLN A 74 -3.99 9.73 -7.11
C GLN A 74 -4.76 9.96 -8.41
N GLU A 75 -4.19 9.51 -9.51
CA GLU A 75 -4.86 9.64 -10.79
C GLU A 75 -6.08 8.73 -10.88
N ALA A 76 -5.96 7.52 -10.33
CA ALA A 76 -7.06 6.56 -10.36
C ALA A 76 -8.19 6.95 -9.42
N PHE A 77 -7.87 7.64 -8.34
CA PHE A 77 -8.85 7.96 -7.31
C PHE A 77 -8.79 9.45 -6.95
N PRO A 78 -9.19 10.31 -7.88
CA PRO A 78 -9.12 11.76 -7.65
C PRO A 78 -9.96 12.15 -6.44
N GLY A 79 -9.45 13.10 -5.68
CA GLY A 79 -10.15 13.57 -4.49
C GLY A 79 -9.96 12.73 -3.26
N THR A 80 -9.30 11.58 -3.38
CA THR A 80 -8.99 10.74 -2.23
C THR A 80 -7.68 11.21 -1.61
N THR A 81 -7.68 11.47 -0.33
CA THR A 81 -6.46 11.84 0.39
C THR A 81 -5.75 10.58 0.88
N GLY A 82 -4.50 10.71 1.22
CA GLY A 82 -3.75 9.62 1.84
C GLY A 82 -2.79 8.89 0.93
N PHE A 83 -2.73 9.28 -0.35
CA PHE A 83 -1.84 8.61 -1.30
C PHE A 83 -0.67 9.48 -1.74
N SER A 84 -0.32 10.50 -0.94
CA SER A 84 0.87 11.28 -1.22
C SER A 84 2.12 10.43 -1.03
N PRO A 85 3.25 10.82 -1.64
CA PRO A 85 4.48 10.07 -1.42
C PRO A 85 4.85 9.96 0.06
N ARG A 86 4.59 11.03 0.82
CA ARG A 86 4.87 11.01 2.25
C ARG A 86 4.03 9.94 2.95
N ASN A 87 2.74 9.88 2.63
CA ASN A 87 1.87 8.90 3.26
C ASN A 87 2.23 7.48 2.86
N LEU A 88 2.63 7.28 1.60
CA LEU A 88 3.09 5.96 1.18
C LEU A 88 4.35 5.54 1.92
N ARG A 89 5.25 6.48 2.17
CA ARG A 89 6.43 6.17 2.97
C ARG A 89 6.07 5.84 4.41
N ASP A 90 5.05 6.51 4.93
CA ASP A 90 4.55 6.18 6.27
C ASP A 90 3.92 4.79 6.32
N MET A 91 3.20 4.41 5.26
CA MET A 91 2.66 3.04 5.17
C MET A 91 3.77 2.02 5.14
N LYS A 92 4.85 2.32 4.43
CA LYS A 92 6.02 1.46 4.39
C LYS A 92 6.63 1.32 5.77
N ARG A 93 6.79 2.43 6.49
CA ARG A 93 7.31 2.39 7.85
C ARG A 93 6.40 1.61 8.77
N PHE A 94 5.11 1.78 8.59
CA PHE A 94 4.13 1.05 9.39
C PHE A 94 4.32 -0.45 9.20
N TYR A 95 4.42 -0.89 7.96
CA TYR A 95 4.64 -2.30 7.70
C TYR A 95 5.96 -2.79 8.31
N LEU A 96 7.03 -2.01 8.12
CA LEU A 96 8.34 -2.41 8.63
C LEU A 96 8.37 -2.49 10.15
N ALA A 97 7.61 -1.64 10.82
CA ALA A 97 7.54 -1.66 12.28
C ALA A 97 6.76 -2.86 12.79
N TYR A 98 5.83 -3.38 12.01
CA TYR A 98 4.98 -4.50 12.41
C TYR A 98 5.11 -5.64 11.42
N THR A 99 6.35 -6.07 11.19
CA THR A 99 6.59 -7.16 10.26
C THR A 99 6.20 -8.51 10.83
N ASP A 100 6.07 -8.61 12.16
CA ASP A 100 5.64 -9.84 12.78
C ASP A 100 4.14 -9.97 12.58
N GLU A 101 3.77 -10.95 11.77
CA GLU A 101 2.36 -11.14 11.42
C GLU A 101 1.50 -11.44 12.63
N ALA A 102 2.06 -12.13 13.62
CA ALA A 102 1.29 -12.43 14.83
C ALA A 102 0.95 -11.15 15.59
N ILE A 103 1.90 -10.24 15.72
CA ILE A 103 1.64 -8.97 16.38
C ILE A 103 0.60 -8.17 15.61
N TRP A 104 0.74 -8.16 14.30
CA TRP A 104 -0.20 -7.44 13.45
C TRP A 104 -1.62 -7.97 13.59
N ARG A 105 -1.76 -9.28 13.60
CA ARG A 105 -3.08 -9.89 13.75
C ARG A 105 -3.71 -9.56 15.08
N GLN A 106 -2.92 -9.50 16.13
CA GLN A 106 -3.42 -9.10 17.45
C GLN A 106 -3.90 -7.66 17.44
N ALA A 107 -3.18 -6.78 16.77
CA ALA A 107 -3.58 -5.37 16.69
C ALA A 107 -4.92 -5.24 15.97
N VAL A 108 -5.08 -5.96 14.87
CA VAL A 108 -6.34 -5.92 14.11
C VAL A 108 -7.49 -6.47 14.95
N ALA A 109 -7.25 -7.55 15.67
CA ALA A 109 -8.29 -8.13 16.51
C ALA A 109 -8.74 -7.15 17.59
N LYS A 110 -7.83 -6.37 18.14
CA LYS A 110 -8.17 -5.38 19.14
C LYS A 110 -9.06 -4.28 18.58
N PHE A 111 -8.80 -3.89 17.33
CA PHE A 111 -9.68 -2.93 16.69
C PHE A 111 -11.09 -3.47 16.58
N ASP A 112 -11.23 -4.73 16.19
CA ASP A 112 -12.55 -5.33 16.08
C ASP A 112 -13.25 -5.41 17.42
N GLU A 113 -12.51 -5.78 18.47
CA GLU A 113 -13.08 -5.92 19.79
C GLU A 113 -13.58 -4.61 20.37
N LYS A 114 -12.96 -3.52 19.96
CA LYS A 114 -13.36 -2.22 20.49
C LYS A 114 -14.55 -1.63 19.75
N GLY A 115 -15.17 -2.41 18.92
CA GLY A 115 -16.37 -1.96 18.27
C GLY A 115 -16.14 -0.88 17.25
N VAL A 116 -15.14 -1.03 16.48
CA VAL A 116 -14.82 -0.07 15.47
C VAL A 116 -15.81 -0.13 14.33
N ASP A 117 -16.49 -1.19 14.25
CA ASP A 117 -17.53 -1.38 13.25
C ASP A 117 -18.69 -0.40 13.42
#